data_e29fd42f969739c1f6570a9e31b32b77
#
_entry.id   e29fd42f969739c1f6570a9e31b32b77
#
_cell.length_a   1.000
_cell.length_b   1.000
_cell.length_c   1.000
_cell.angle_alpha   90.00
_cell.angle_beta   90.00
_cell.angle_gamma   90.00
#
_symmetry.space_group_name_H-M   'P 1'
#
loop_
_entity.id
_entity.type
_entity.pdbx_description
1 polymer ?
#
loop_
_entity_poly.entity_id
_entity_poly.type
_entity_poly.pdbx_seq_one_letter_code
_entity_poly.pdbx_strand_id
1 'polypeptide(L)'
;MILPTTQVKASNDQVSCDLAGEAAILDLQNGIYYGLDPVGARVWELIQTPCDANEIVSQLLDEYDVDATQCQNDVLALLGQLDERGLIEICS
;
A
#
# COMPACT_ATOMS: atom_id res chain seq x y z
N MET A 1 4.25 -5.55 13.55
CA MET A 1 3.28 -6.40 12.82
C MET A 1 2.06 -5.56 12.46
N ILE A 2 1.59 -5.67 11.23
CA ILE A 2 0.40 -4.95 10.78
C ILE A 2 -0.80 -5.88 10.85
N LEU A 3 -1.80 -5.49 11.66
CA LEU A 3 -3.06 -6.21 11.79
C LEU A 3 -4.10 -5.58 10.84
N PRO A 4 -5.20 -6.29 10.52
CA PRO A 4 -6.25 -5.72 9.67
C PRO A 4 -6.84 -4.41 10.18
N THR A 5 -6.76 -4.15 11.47
CA THR A 5 -7.29 -2.93 12.10
C THR A 5 -6.22 -1.86 12.36
N THR A 6 -4.95 -2.14 12.03
CA THR A 6 -3.87 -1.16 12.21
C THR A 6 -3.99 -0.05 11.18
N GLN A 7 -4.06 1.20 11.63
CA GLN A 7 -4.10 2.36 10.73
C GLN A 7 -2.71 2.62 10.19
N VAL A 8 -2.61 2.77 8.88
CA VAL A 8 -1.35 3.05 8.19
C VAL A 8 -1.53 4.21 7.22
N LYS A 9 -0.45 4.88 6.91
CA LYS A 9 -0.43 5.88 5.85
C LYS A 9 0.93 5.89 5.16
N ALA A 10 0.98 6.40 3.92
CA ALA A 10 2.23 6.56 3.20
C ALA A 10 3.15 7.54 3.94
N SER A 11 4.43 7.22 4.01
CA SER A 11 5.43 8.11 4.60
C SER A 11 5.59 9.37 3.73
N ASN A 12 5.92 10.50 4.35
CA ASN A 12 6.01 11.78 3.65
C ASN A 12 7.30 11.95 2.83
N ASP A 13 8.25 11.05 2.96
CA ASP A 13 9.59 11.20 2.38
C ASP A 13 9.74 10.52 1.01
N GLN A 14 8.66 10.00 0.43
CA GLN A 14 8.71 9.32 -0.86
C GLN A 14 8.07 10.13 -1.96
N VAL A 15 8.55 9.89 -3.18
CA VAL A 15 7.94 10.39 -4.40
C VAL A 15 7.38 9.18 -5.14
N SER A 16 6.10 9.22 -5.50
CA SER A 16 5.50 8.19 -6.33
C SER A 16 5.41 8.69 -7.78
N CYS A 17 5.70 7.79 -8.70
CA CYS A 17 5.63 8.06 -10.13
C CYS A 17 4.64 7.09 -10.78
N ASP A 18 3.75 7.61 -11.62
CA ASP A 18 2.85 6.80 -12.42
C ASP A 18 3.43 6.74 -13.85
N LEU A 19 3.97 5.58 -14.22
CA LEU A 19 4.60 5.37 -15.51
C LEU A 19 3.78 4.37 -16.32
N ALA A 20 2.97 4.87 -17.25
CA ALA A 20 2.24 4.06 -18.22
C ALA A 20 1.40 2.95 -17.55
N GLY A 21 0.68 3.26 -16.48
CA GLY A 21 -0.15 2.29 -15.76
C GLY A 21 0.57 1.49 -14.69
N GLU A 22 1.87 1.71 -14.56
CA GLU A 22 2.66 1.14 -13.47
C GLU A 22 3.09 2.26 -12.53
N ALA A 23 2.91 2.04 -11.23
CA ALA A 23 3.37 3.00 -10.23
C ALA A 23 4.66 2.52 -9.60
N ALA A 24 5.51 3.45 -9.26
CA ALA A 24 6.74 3.16 -8.52
C ALA A 24 6.87 4.13 -7.36
N ILE A 25 7.37 3.63 -6.24
CA ILE A 25 7.69 4.45 -5.08
C ILE A 25 9.20 4.65 -5.07
N LEU A 26 9.62 5.90 -4.99
CA LEU A 26 11.03 6.26 -4.93
C LEU A 26 11.34 6.87 -3.57
N ASP A 27 12.28 6.28 -2.86
CA ASP A 27 12.85 6.86 -1.65
C ASP A 27 14.23 7.42 -2.03
N LEU A 28 14.28 8.72 -2.28
CA LEU A 28 15.50 9.37 -2.76
C LEU A 28 16.59 9.43 -1.71
N GLN A 29 16.22 9.43 -0.43
CA GLN A 29 17.21 9.49 0.66
C GLN A 29 17.98 8.17 0.79
N ASN A 30 17.27 7.06 0.67
CA ASN A 30 17.84 5.72 0.84
C ASN A 30 18.14 5.01 -0.48
N GLY A 31 17.81 5.64 -1.61
CA GLY A 31 18.03 5.06 -2.93
C GLY A 31 17.18 3.83 -3.20
N ILE A 32 15.98 3.76 -2.64
CA ILE A 32 15.08 2.62 -2.78
C ILE A 32 14.10 2.88 -3.94
N TYR A 33 13.96 1.86 -4.80
CA TYR A 33 12.94 1.82 -5.83
C TYR A 33 12.03 0.63 -5.55
N TYR A 34 10.72 0.87 -5.50
CA TYR A 34 9.74 -0.18 -5.27
C TYR A 34 8.66 -0.11 -6.36
N GLY A 35 8.64 -1.09 -7.26
CA GLY A 35 7.63 -1.16 -8.32
C GLY A 35 6.32 -1.75 -7.80
N LEU A 36 5.20 -1.16 -8.21
CA LEU A 36 3.87 -1.60 -7.82
C LEU A 36 3.10 -2.09 -9.06
N ASP A 37 2.40 -3.22 -8.92
CA ASP A 37 1.43 -3.64 -9.93
C ASP A 37 0.17 -2.74 -9.82
N PRO A 38 -0.82 -2.88 -10.73
CA PRO A 38 -2.01 -2.01 -10.69
C PRO A 38 -2.76 -2.06 -9.37
N VAL A 39 -2.88 -3.23 -8.75
CA VAL A 39 -3.54 -3.37 -7.44
C VAL A 39 -2.71 -2.71 -6.35
N GLY A 40 -1.41 -2.93 -6.34
CA GLY A 40 -0.49 -2.29 -5.41
C GLY A 40 -0.50 -0.77 -5.55
N ALA A 41 -0.56 -0.26 -6.78
CA ALA A 41 -0.68 1.17 -7.04
C ALA A 41 -1.96 1.74 -6.43
N ARG A 42 -3.07 1.01 -6.54
CA ARG A 42 -4.33 1.44 -5.93
C ARG A 42 -4.24 1.47 -4.41
N VAL A 43 -3.61 0.45 -3.82
CA VAL A 43 -3.37 0.43 -2.37
C VAL A 43 -2.56 1.65 -1.95
N TRP A 44 -1.50 1.98 -2.70
CA TRP A 44 -0.67 3.14 -2.41
C TRP A 44 -1.48 4.44 -2.44
N GLU A 45 -2.39 4.59 -3.41
CA GLU A 45 -3.28 5.74 -3.47
C GLU A 45 -4.18 5.84 -2.23
N LEU A 46 -4.72 4.70 -1.79
CA LEU A 46 -5.63 4.67 -0.65
C LEU A 46 -4.95 5.04 0.66
N ILE A 47 -3.68 4.69 0.84
CA ILE A 47 -2.95 4.98 2.07
C ILE A 47 -2.34 6.39 2.10
N GLN A 48 -2.61 7.22 1.10
CA GLN A 48 -2.25 8.64 1.18
C GLN A 48 -3.01 9.34 2.31
N THR A 49 -4.16 8.79 2.71
CA THR A 49 -4.85 9.15 3.94
C THR A 49 -4.81 7.95 4.90
N PRO A 50 -4.79 8.18 6.23
CA PRO A 50 -4.74 7.06 7.16
C PRO A 50 -5.93 6.11 6.98
N CYS A 51 -5.65 4.81 6.88
CA CYS A 51 -6.67 3.78 6.75
C CYS A 51 -6.11 2.45 7.21
N ASP A 52 -6.98 1.47 7.44
CA ASP A 52 -6.55 0.13 7.81
C ASP A 52 -6.75 -0.85 6.65
N ALA A 53 -6.24 -2.08 6.82
CA ALA A 53 -6.34 -3.09 5.77
C ALA A 53 -7.79 -3.45 5.46
N ASN A 54 -8.68 -3.41 6.45
CA ASN A 54 -10.10 -3.70 6.21
C ASN A 54 -10.71 -2.68 5.25
N GLU A 55 -10.40 -1.40 5.42
CA GLU A 55 -10.88 -0.34 4.52
C GLU A 55 -10.30 -0.52 3.11
N ILE A 56 -9.01 -0.86 3.03
CA ILE A 56 -8.35 -1.09 1.74
C ILE A 56 -8.99 -2.28 1.02
N VAL A 57 -9.19 -3.40 1.72
CA VAL A 57 -9.80 -4.59 1.14
C VAL A 57 -11.22 -4.30 0.67
N SER A 58 -12.01 -3.60 1.49
CA SER A 58 -13.38 -3.23 1.13
C SER A 58 -13.41 -2.43 -0.18
N GLN A 59 -12.50 -1.47 -0.34
CA GLN A 59 -12.41 -0.66 -1.54
C GLN A 59 -12.01 -1.49 -2.76
N LEU A 60 -11.03 -2.39 -2.58
CA LEU A 60 -10.59 -3.25 -3.67
C LEU A 60 -11.67 -4.23 -4.11
N LEU A 61 -12.47 -4.74 -3.17
CA LEU A 61 -13.59 -5.64 -3.51
C LEU A 61 -14.69 -4.93 -4.31
N ASP A 62 -14.84 -3.62 -4.10
CA ASP A 62 -15.77 -2.83 -4.92
C ASP A 62 -15.25 -2.59 -6.33
N GLU A 63 -13.94 -2.53 -6.51
CA GLU A 63 -13.33 -2.16 -7.80
C GLU A 63 -12.90 -3.37 -8.63
N TYR A 64 -12.59 -4.49 -7.99
CA TYR A 64 -12.05 -5.67 -8.64
C TYR A 64 -12.85 -6.91 -8.26
N ASP A 65 -12.95 -7.85 -9.18
CA ASP A 65 -13.59 -9.14 -8.93
C ASP A 65 -12.53 -10.10 -8.38
N VAL A 66 -12.31 -10.05 -7.07
CA VAL A 66 -11.28 -10.84 -6.39
C VAL A 66 -11.87 -11.52 -5.16
N ASP A 67 -11.23 -12.61 -4.72
CA ASP A 67 -11.60 -13.30 -3.49
C ASP A 67 -11.22 -12.46 -2.27
N ALA A 68 -12.15 -12.31 -1.32
CA ALA A 68 -11.94 -11.46 -0.14
C ALA A 68 -10.77 -11.95 0.73
N THR A 69 -10.66 -13.25 0.96
CA THR A 69 -9.59 -13.81 1.78
C THR A 69 -8.22 -13.62 1.11
N GLN A 70 -8.15 -13.90 -0.18
CA GLN A 70 -6.91 -13.71 -0.93
C GLN A 70 -6.52 -12.24 -0.98
N CYS A 71 -7.49 -11.35 -1.21
CA CYS A 71 -7.26 -9.92 -1.24
C CYS A 71 -6.70 -9.42 0.10
N GLN A 72 -7.28 -9.86 1.22
CA GLN A 72 -6.81 -9.48 2.55
C GLN A 72 -5.38 -9.94 2.79
N ASN A 73 -5.07 -11.18 2.43
CA ASN A 73 -3.72 -11.73 2.59
C ASN A 73 -2.70 -10.94 1.75
N ASP A 74 -3.07 -10.61 0.50
CA ASP A 74 -2.20 -9.86 -0.39
C ASP A 74 -1.96 -8.44 0.11
N VAL A 75 -3.01 -7.77 0.60
CA VAL A 75 -2.91 -6.42 1.15
C VAL A 75 -2.01 -6.42 2.39
N LEU A 76 -2.21 -7.35 3.32
CA LEU A 76 -1.39 -7.43 4.52
C LEU A 76 0.07 -7.72 4.18
N ALA A 77 0.33 -8.59 3.21
CA ALA A 77 1.68 -8.89 2.76
C ALA A 77 2.35 -7.65 2.15
N LEU A 78 1.63 -6.91 1.32
CA LEU A 78 2.16 -5.68 0.72
C LEU A 78 2.46 -4.63 1.78
N LEU A 79 1.52 -4.39 2.71
CA LEU A 79 1.74 -3.42 3.78
C LEU A 79 2.94 -3.80 4.65
N GLY A 80 3.11 -5.10 4.93
CA GLY A 80 4.26 -5.59 5.67
C GLY A 80 5.58 -5.30 4.97
N GLN A 81 5.63 -5.51 3.65
CA GLN A 81 6.81 -5.21 2.85
C GLN A 81 7.11 -3.70 2.82
N LEU A 82 6.09 -2.89 2.67
CA LEU A 82 6.25 -1.44 2.68
C LEU A 82 6.74 -0.95 4.04
N ASP A 83 6.22 -1.53 5.12
CA ASP A 83 6.65 -1.19 6.48
C ASP A 83 8.12 -1.55 6.72
N GLU A 84 8.56 -2.73 6.27
CA GLU A 84 9.95 -3.14 6.36
C GLU A 84 10.91 -2.19 5.65
N ARG A 85 10.45 -1.58 4.57
CA ARG A 85 11.26 -0.65 3.78
C ARG A 85 11.13 0.81 4.26
N GLY A 86 10.33 1.06 5.28
CA GLY A 86 10.12 2.40 5.80
C GLY A 86 9.29 3.29 4.89
N LEU A 87 8.50 2.71 3.98
CA LEU A 87 7.72 3.47 3.01
C LEU A 87 6.34 3.86 3.53
N ILE A 88 5.90 3.28 4.63
CA ILE A 88 4.65 3.64 5.30
C ILE A 88 4.90 3.90 6.77
N GLU A 89 3.95 4.57 7.41
CA GLU A 89 3.95 4.84 8.84
C GLU A 89 2.73 4.15 9.47
N ILE A 90 2.90 3.62 10.67
CA ILE A 90 1.80 3.09 11.45
C ILE A 90 1.21 4.23 12.27
N CYS A 91 -0.09 4.47 12.10
CA CYS A 91 -0.82 5.49 12.84
C CYS A 91 -1.56 4.80 13.99
N SER A 92 -1.23 5.13 15.18
CA SER A 92 -1.90 4.56 16.36
C SER A 92 -2.76 5.58 17.07
#